data_17d603d9c3a761bdc4420acf082e6795
#
_entry.id   17d603d9c3a761bdc4420acf082e6795
#
_cell.length_a   1.000
_cell.length_b   1.000
_cell.length_c   1.000
_cell.angle_alpha   90.00
_cell.angle_beta   90.00
_cell.angle_gamma   90.00
#
_symmetry.space_group_name_H-M   'P 1'
#
loop_
_entity.id
_entity.type
_entity.pdbx_description
1 polymer ?
#
loop_
_entity_poly.entity_id
_entity_poly.type
_entity_poly.pdbx_seq_one_letter_code
_entity_poly.pdbx_strand_id
1 'polypeptide(L)'
;ISLAETRVFNFMTLNLFLAYVPFELCLLLKLFKPKKVFEWPLFVVFGLIFLLLVPNTFYMITDLIHLNQFQFNFLVGLNLTEWVYFTFLMLGVFLAIYVMILIFMEIGHLTSHLWLNRTLIIVLMFLNGLGIYIGRFLRLHTVYLIDEPLKIATQVLSVFNIKTFMFVLLMLSLIHISEPT
;
A
#
# COMPACT_ATOMS: atom_id res chain seq x y z
N ILE A 1 19.72 13.43 -19.83
CA ILE A 1 18.58 12.88 -19.06
C ILE A 1 17.33 13.20 -19.87
N SER A 2 16.65 12.15 -20.40
CA SER A 2 15.44 12.36 -21.20
C SER A 2 14.25 12.79 -20.31
N LEU A 3 13.27 13.49 -20.91
CA LEU A 3 12.04 13.89 -20.20
C LEU A 3 11.26 12.69 -19.61
N ALA A 4 11.44 11.49 -20.17
CA ALA A 4 10.86 10.25 -19.65
C ALA A 4 11.52 9.83 -18.31
N GLU A 5 12.83 10.05 -18.18
CA GLU A 5 13.61 9.72 -16.99
C GLU A 5 13.19 10.57 -15.80
N THR A 6 12.94 11.87 -16.00
CA THR A 6 12.46 12.76 -14.91
C THR A 6 11.06 12.39 -14.43
N ARG A 7 10.20 11.85 -15.31
CA ARG A 7 8.83 11.43 -14.92
C ARG A 7 8.83 10.19 -14.00
N VAL A 8 9.74 9.23 -14.25
CA VAL A 8 9.85 8.02 -13.38
C VAL A 8 10.26 8.41 -11.97
N PHE A 9 11.19 9.33 -11.79
CA PHE A 9 11.62 9.79 -10.46
C PHE A 9 10.52 10.57 -9.73
N ASN A 10 9.78 11.41 -10.45
CA ASN A 10 8.72 12.22 -9.84
C ASN A 10 7.58 11.37 -9.27
N PHE A 11 7.08 10.37 -10.02
CA PHE A 11 6.00 9.54 -9.50
C PHE A 11 6.47 8.66 -8.34
N MET A 12 7.71 8.17 -8.37
CA MET A 12 8.26 7.35 -7.30
C MET A 12 8.40 8.11 -5.98
N THR A 13 8.81 9.38 -6.03
CA THR A 13 8.89 10.23 -4.84
C THR A 13 7.51 10.42 -4.21
N LEU A 14 6.49 10.67 -5.03
CA LEU A 14 5.12 10.79 -4.57
C LEU A 14 4.61 9.47 -3.97
N ASN A 15 4.85 8.34 -4.66
CA ASN A 15 4.42 7.03 -4.18
C ASN A 15 5.10 6.65 -2.86
N LEU A 16 6.39 6.98 -2.70
CA LEU A 16 7.11 6.75 -1.46
C LEU A 16 6.54 7.61 -0.31
N PHE A 17 6.22 8.86 -0.58
CA PHE A 17 5.55 9.72 0.39
C PHE A 17 4.19 9.15 0.80
N LEU A 18 3.36 8.75 -0.18
CA LEU A 18 2.07 8.13 0.07
C LEU A 18 2.17 6.78 0.79
N ALA A 19 3.26 6.04 0.58
CA ALA A 19 3.55 4.81 1.30
C ALA A 19 3.91 5.05 2.78
N TYR A 20 4.52 6.19 3.09
CA TYR A 20 4.92 6.56 4.45
C TYR A 20 3.77 7.13 5.29
N VAL A 21 2.84 7.88 4.68
CA VAL A 21 1.72 8.54 5.39
C VAL A 21 0.90 7.60 6.28
N PRO A 22 0.57 6.35 5.87
CA PRO A 22 -0.15 5.42 6.74
C PRO A 22 0.60 5.09 8.04
N PHE A 23 1.91 5.06 8.03
CA PHE A 23 2.70 4.82 9.23
C PHE A 23 2.55 5.96 10.24
N GLU A 24 2.64 7.20 9.80
CA GLU A 24 2.39 8.37 10.64
C GLU A 24 0.96 8.37 11.21
N LEU A 25 -0.03 8.03 10.38
CA LEU A 25 -1.42 7.90 10.85
C LEU A 25 -1.58 6.78 11.88
N CYS A 26 -0.86 5.66 11.73
CA CYS A 26 -0.86 4.57 12.70
C CYS A 26 -0.32 5.04 14.06
N LEU A 27 0.76 5.80 14.08
CA LEU A 27 1.30 6.40 15.30
C LEU A 27 0.33 7.39 15.94
N LEU A 28 -0.33 8.23 15.13
CA LEU A 28 -1.34 9.17 15.61
C LEU A 28 -2.55 8.44 16.21
N LEU A 29 -3.03 7.37 15.59
CA LEU A 29 -4.11 6.55 16.13
C LEU A 29 -3.75 5.96 17.50
N LYS A 30 -2.51 5.54 17.69
CA LYS A 30 -2.03 5.02 18.96
C LYS A 30 -1.94 6.12 20.02
N LEU A 31 -1.45 7.30 19.63
CA LEU A 31 -1.30 8.47 20.51
C LEU A 31 -2.67 9.02 20.95
N PHE A 32 -3.64 9.10 20.03
CA PHE A 32 -4.97 9.65 20.26
C PHE A 32 -6.02 8.56 20.57
N LYS A 33 -5.59 7.45 21.13
CA LYS A 33 -6.53 6.39 21.56
C LYS A 33 -7.59 6.96 22.51
N PRO A 34 -8.89 6.79 22.20
CA PRO A 34 -9.97 7.44 22.94
C PRO A 34 -10.03 6.95 24.38
N LYS A 35 -10.08 7.88 25.31
CA LYS A 35 -10.29 7.64 26.75
C LYS A 35 -11.72 7.93 27.17
N LYS A 36 -12.41 8.80 26.42
CA LYS A 36 -13.81 9.21 26.67
C LYS A 36 -14.67 8.92 25.45
N VAL A 37 -15.96 8.70 25.66
CA VAL A 37 -16.92 8.39 24.59
C VAL A 37 -16.97 9.49 23.51
N PHE A 38 -16.79 10.74 23.89
CA PHE A 38 -16.79 11.89 22.98
C PHE A 38 -15.61 11.90 21.99
N GLU A 39 -14.50 11.21 22.28
CA GLU A 39 -13.30 11.15 21.44
C GLU A 39 -13.42 10.09 20.34
N TRP A 40 -14.37 9.16 20.45
CA TRP A 40 -14.57 8.07 19.49
C TRP A 40 -14.86 8.52 18.05
N PRO A 41 -15.70 9.54 17.79
CA PRO A 41 -15.98 9.95 16.41
C PRO A 41 -14.71 10.40 15.67
N LEU A 42 -13.85 11.17 16.33
CA LEU A 42 -12.59 11.61 15.74
C LEU A 42 -11.65 10.42 15.49
N PHE A 43 -11.54 9.51 16.44
CA PHE A 43 -10.72 8.29 16.31
C PHE A 43 -11.21 7.41 15.16
N VAL A 44 -12.51 7.25 14.97
CA VAL A 44 -13.10 6.49 13.87
C VAL A 44 -12.78 7.15 12.52
N VAL A 45 -12.88 8.48 12.41
CA VAL A 45 -12.53 9.20 11.19
C VAL A 45 -11.06 8.99 10.83
N PHE A 46 -10.14 9.15 11.78
CA PHE A 46 -8.72 8.89 11.56
C PHE A 46 -8.45 7.43 11.21
N GLY A 47 -9.14 6.49 11.84
CA GLY A 47 -9.06 5.06 11.53
C GLY A 47 -9.51 4.73 10.11
N LEU A 48 -10.59 5.36 9.64
CA LEU A 48 -11.06 5.20 8.26
C LEU A 48 -10.06 5.77 7.24
N ILE A 49 -9.50 6.95 7.52
CA ILE A 49 -8.46 7.55 6.66
C ILE A 49 -7.24 6.64 6.61
N PHE A 50 -6.81 6.12 7.75
CA PHE A 50 -5.73 5.14 7.83
C PHE A 50 -6.01 3.90 6.97
N LEU A 51 -7.18 3.27 7.13
CA LEU A 51 -7.58 2.09 6.36
C LEU A 51 -7.58 2.32 4.85
N LEU A 52 -8.01 3.51 4.40
CA LEU A 52 -8.02 3.88 2.98
C LEU A 52 -6.62 4.12 2.42
N LEU A 53 -5.68 4.55 3.25
CA LEU A 53 -4.32 4.90 2.81
C LEU A 53 -3.32 3.74 2.96
N VAL A 54 -3.55 2.78 3.86
CA VAL A 54 -2.64 1.64 4.08
C VAL A 54 -2.30 0.89 2.78
N PRO A 55 -3.22 0.65 1.83
CA PRO A 55 -2.87 -0.02 0.58
C PRO A 55 -1.78 0.69 -0.24
N ASN A 56 -1.61 2.01 -0.07
CA ASN A 56 -0.55 2.74 -0.77
C ASN A 56 0.85 2.30 -0.33
N THR A 57 1.02 1.87 0.94
CA THR A 57 2.30 1.39 1.43
C THR A 57 2.78 0.17 0.64
N PHE A 58 1.91 -0.82 0.47
CA PHE A 58 2.28 -2.05 -0.23
C PHE A 58 2.14 -1.94 -1.75
N TYR A 59 1.42 -0.93 -2.24
CA TYR A 59 1.23 -0.66 -3.67
C TYR A 59 2.57 -0.47 -4.41
N MET A 60 3.59 0.08 -3.74
CA MET A 60 4.94 0.27 -4.30
C MET A 60 5.58 -1.02 -4.82
N ILE A 61 5.22 -2.20 -4.27
CA ILE A 61 5.72 -3.47 -4.79
C ILE A 61 5.27 -3.66 -6.24
N THR A 62 4.07 -3.22 -6.57
CA THR A 62 3.55 -3.32 -7.93
C THR A 62 4.22 -2.34 -8.90
N ASP A 63 4.95 -1.34 -8.40
CA ASP A 63 5.70 -0.41 -9.24
C ASP A 63 6.92 -1.08 -9.90
N LEU A 64 7.34 -2.25 -9.41
CA LEU A 64 8.33 -3.10 -10.12
C LEU A 64 7.92 -3.44 -11.56
N ILE A 65 6.62 -3.38 -11.90
CA ILE A 65 6.14 -3.58 -13.26
C ILE A 65 6.74 -2.54 -14.24
N HIS A 66 7.15 -1.38 -13.73
CA HIS A 66 7.80 -0.35 -14.56
C HIS A 66 9.18 -0.77 -15.06
N LEU A 67 9.80 -1.82 -14.46
CA LEU A 67 11.01 -2.44 -15.02
C LEU A 67 10.79 -2.99 -16.43
N ASN A 68 9.54 -3.30 -16.81
CA ASN A 68 9.19 -3.72 -18.16
C ASN A 68 9.43 -2.63 -19.23
N GLN A 69 9.67 -1.39 -18.84
CA GLN A 69 10.03 -0.30 -19.75
C GLN A 69 11.52 -0.36 -20.18
N PHE A 70 12.33 -1.18 -19.52
CA PHE A 70 13.76 -1.32 -19.77
C PHE A 70 14.04 -2.69 -20.41
N GLN A 71 15.00 -2.71 -21.35
CA GLN A 71 15.27 -3.94 -22.15
C GLN A 71 16.30 -4.87 -21.52
N PHE A 72 16.99 -4.51 -20.45
CA PHE A 72 18.01 -5.32 -19.74
C PHE A 72 18.75 -6.33 -20.64
N ASN A 73 19.35 -5.85 -21.73
CA ASN A 73 20.01 -6.73 -22.70
C ASN A 73 21.44 -7.04 -22.25
N PHE A 74 21.63 -8.18 -21.62
CA PHE A 74 22.93 -8.66 -21.12
C PHE A 74 23.94 -8.97 -22.23
N LEU A 75 23.51 -9.15 -23.48
CA LEU A 75 24.39 -9.47 -24.61
C LEU A 75 25.07 -8.22 -25.20
N VAL A 76 24.49 -7.05 -24.95
CA VAL A 76 25.02 -5.76 -25.48
C VAL A 76 25.99 -5.11 -24.49
N GLY A 77 26.08 -5.63 -23.26
CA GLY A 77 26.93 -5.11 -22.20
C GLY A 77 26.17 -4.37 -21.11
N LEU A 78 26.90 -3.73 -20.20
CA LEU A 78 26.33 -3.03 -19.05
C LEU A 78 25.74 -1.68 -19.47
N ASN A 79 24.42 -1.53 -19.35
CA ASN A 79 23.74 -0.24 -19.41
C ASN A 79 23.53 0.32 -17.99
N LEU A 80 24.44 1.18 -17.55
CA LEU A 80 24.43 1.72 -16.19
C LEU A 80 23.11 2.43 -15.85
N THR A 81 22.47 3.10 -16.79
CA THR A 81 21.21 3.82 -16.60
C THR A 81 20.09 2.85 -16.16
N GLU A 82 19.95 1.70 -16.83
CA GLU A 82 18.93 0.70 -16.49
C GLU A 82 19.15 0.12 -15.09
N TRP A 83 20.39 -0.14 -14.72
CA TRP A 83 20.75 -0.63 -13.39
C TRP A 83 20.52 0.40 -12.28
N VAL A 84 20.74 1.68 -12.57
CA VAL A 84 20.40 2.76 -11.63
C VAL A 84 18.90 2.80 -11.38
N TYR A 85 18.05 2.71 -12.42
CA TYR A 85 16.60 2.65 -12.27
C TYR A 85 16.15 1.41 -11.50
N PHE A 86 16.71 0.24 -11.84
CA PHE A 86 16.45 -0.99 -11.12
C PHE A 86 16.74 -0.82 -9.62
N THR A 87 17.92 -0.34 -9.28
CA THR A 87 18.33 -0.14 -7.89
C THR A 87 17.41 0.84 -7.18
N PHE A 88 17.03 1.92 -7.82
CA PHE A 88 16.14 2.93 -7.26
C PHE A 88 14.74 2.37 -6.98
N LEU A 89 14.15 1.61 -7.92
CA LEU A 89 12.87 0.93 -7.73
C LEU A 89 12.94 -0.10 -6.61
N MET A 90 14.00 -0.89 -6.55
CA MET A 90 14.20 -1.89 -5.49
C MET A 90 14.33 -1.24 -4.11
N LEU A 91 15.09 -0.14 -3.99
CA LEU A 91 15.20 0.60 -2.73
C LEU A 91 13.84 1.13 -2.27
N GLY A 92 13.02 1.67 -3.18
CA GLY A 92 11.66 2.13 -2.87
C GLY A 92 10.77 0.99 -2.36
N VAL A 93 10.84 -0.19 -3.00
CA VAL A 93 10.10 -1.38 -2.56
C VAL A 93 10.55 -1.85 -1.18
N PHE A 94 11.87 -1.91 -0.92
CA PHE A 94 12.37 -2.29 0.41
C PHE A 94 11.94 -1.32 1.50
N LEU A 95 11.97 -0.01 1.22
CA LEU A 95 11.45 1.00 2.16
C LEU A 95 9.95 0.80 2.43
N ALA A 96 9.15 0.52 1.39
CA ALA A 96 7.72 0.27 1.55
C ALA A 96 7.44 -0.99 2.38
N ILE A 97 8.17 -2.07 2.15
CA ILE A 97 8.07 -3.30 2.96
C ILE A 97 8.46 -3.00 4.41
N TYR A 98 9.54 -2.27 4.62
CA TYR A 98 9.98 -1.89 5.97
C TYR A 98 8.92 -1.07 6.71
N VAL A 99 8.32 -0.08 6.05
CA VAL A 99 7.22 0.73 6.62
C VAL A 99 6.00 -0.15 6.94
N MET A 100 5.67 -1.11 6.08
CA MET A 100 4.56 -2.04 6.33
C MET A 100 4.83 -2.91 7.57
N ILE A 101 6.05 -3.42 7.74
CA ILE A 101 6.46 -4.16 8.94
C ILE A 101 6.26 -3.30 10.19
N LEU A 102 6.68 -2.03 10.15
CA LEU A 102 6.49 -1.11 11.27
C LEU A 102 5.01 -0.91 11.59
N ILE A 103 4.13 -0.76 10.59
CA ILE A 103 2.67 -0.66 10.78
C ILE A 103 2.14 -1.92 11.47
N PHE A 104 2.52 -3.10 11.04
CA PHE A 104 2.08 -4.36 11.66
C PHE A 104 2.57 -4.49 13.10
N MET A 105 3.81 -4.11 13.40
CA MET A 105 4.33 -4.09 14.76
C MET A 105 3.52 -3.13 15.65
N GLU A 106 3.21 -1.93 15.17
CA GLU A 106 2.42 -0.95 15.93
C GLU A 106 0.99 -1.45 16.19
N ILE A 107 0.35 -2.09 15.20
CA ILE A 107 -0.99 -2.69 15.34
C ILE A 107 -0.94 -3.91 16.25
N GLY A 108 0.11 -4.71 16.19
CA GLY A 108 0.33 -5.84 17.09
C GLY A 108 0.34 -5.45 18.56
N HIS A 109 0.68 -4.19 18.86
CA HIS A 109 0.69 -3.62 20.21
C HIS A 109 -0.42 -2.58 20.45
N LEU A 110 -1.41 -2.47 19.55
CA LEU A 110 -2.45 -1.46 19.64
C LEU A 110 -3.37 -1.65 20.86
N THR A 111 -3.68 -2.91 21.19
CA THR A 111 -4.52 -3.25 22.34
C THR A 111 -3.85 -4.31 23.23
N SER A 112 -4.37 -4.49 24.45
CA SER A 112 -3.95 -5.57 25.35
C SER A 112 -4.44 -6.96 24.92
N HIS A 113 -5.36 -7.03 23.95
CA HIS A 113 -5.97 -8.27 23.49
C HIS A 113 -5.28 -8.78 22.23
N LEU A 114 -4.43 -9.78 22.37
CA LEU A 114 -3.68 -10.39 21.26
C LEU A 114 -4.58 -10.85 20.11
N TRP A 115 -5.73 -11.43 20.43
CA TRP A 115 -6.67 -11.92 19.42
C TRP A 115 -7.23 -10.78 18.56
N LEU A 116 -7.58 -9.66 19.17
CA LEU A 116 -8.07 -8.48 18.46
C LEU A 116 -6.99 -7.89 17.54
N ASN A 117 -5.76 -7.78 18.03
CA ASN A 117 -4.65 -7.27 17.24
C ASN A 117 -4.38 -8.16 16.02
N ARG A 118 -4.35 -9.49 16.19
CA ARG A 118 -4.18 -10.45 15.07
C ARG A 118 -5.32 -10.34 14.05
N THR A 119 -6.57 -10.24 14.51
CA THR A 119 -7.71 -10.05 13.61
C THR A 119 -7.60 -8.75 12.82
N LEU A 120 -7.17 -7.65 13.46
CA LEU A 120 -6.93 -6.38 12.78
C LEU A 120 -5.84 -6.51 11.70
N ILE A 121 -4.75 -7.20 11.99
CA ILE A 121 -3.68 -7.44 11.00
C ILE A 121 -4.22 -8.24 9.81
N ILE A 122 -4.96 -9.33 10.04
CA ILE A 122 -5.53 -10.16 8.96
C ILE A 122 -6.50 -9.32 8.09
N VAL A 123 -7.36 -8.53 8.72
CA VAL A 123 -8.28 -7.63 8.01
C VAL A 123 -7.51 -6.60 7.19
N LEU A 124 -6.47 -5.99 7.76
CA LEU A 124 -5.62 -5.04 7.04
C LEU A 124 -4.90 -5.69 5.86
N MET A 125 -4.36 -6.90 6.02
CA MET A 125 -3.74 -7.64 4.94
C MET A 125 -4.72 -7.87 3.78
N PHE A 126 -5.94 -8.29 4.09
CA PHE A 126 -6.99 -8.49 3.09
C PHE A 126 -7.37 -7.18 2.38
N LEU A 127 -7.60 -6.11 3.14
CA LEU A 127 -7.90 -4.78 2.60
C LEU A 127 -6.75 -4.23 1.74
N ASN A 128 -5.51 -4.50 2.12
CA ASN A 128 -4.34 -4.17 1.31
C ASN A 128 -4.39 -4.85 -0.05
N GLY A 129 -4.57 -6.17 -0.09
CA GLY A 129 -4.66 -6.91 -1.34
C GLY A 129 -5.79 -6.41 -2.24
N LEU A 130 -6.96 -6.14 -1.67
CA LEU A 130 -8.11 -5.59 -2.38
C LEU A 130 -7.84 -4.15 -2.87
N GLY A 131 -7.26 -3.29 -2.01
CA GLY A 131 -6.94 -1.90 -2.35
C GLY A 131 -5.90 -1.78 -3.47
N ILE A 132 -4.89 -2.66 -3.47
CA ILE A 132 -3.92 -2.75 -4.57
C ILE A 132 -4.61 -3.15 -5.87
N TYR A 133 -5.51 -4.13 -5.84
CA TYR A 133 -6.27 -4.52 -7.03
C TYR A 133 -7.10 -3.36 -7.58
N ILE A 134 -7.84 -2.67 -6.72
CA ILE A 134 -8.66 -1.52 -7.09
C ILE A 134 -7.79 -0.39 -7.68
N GLY A 135 -6.70 -0.03 -7.02
CA GLY A 135 -5.80 1.02 -7.47
C GLY A 135 -5.12 0.70 -8.80
N ARG A 136 -4.64 -0.54 -8.97
CA ARG A 136 -3.82 -0.92 -10.13
C ARG A 136 -4.66 -1.25 -11.37
N PHE A 137 -5.75 -1.98 -11.21
CA PHE A 137 -6.53 -2.48 -12.35
C PHE A 137 -7.74 -1.63 -12.67
N LEU A 138 -8.42 -1.08 -11.67
CA LEU A 138 -9.54 -0.17 -11.90
C LEU A 138 -9.08 1.28 -12.06
N ARG A 139 -7.83 1.59 -11.71
CA ARG A 139 -7.27 2.96 -11.71
C ARG A 139 -8.13 3.94 -10.93
N LEU A 140 -8.83 3.45 -9.90
CA LEU A 140 -9.63 4.27 -9.02
C LEU A 140 -8.70 4.91 -7.97
N HIS A 141 -8.55 6.21 -8.05
CA HIS A 141 -7.89 6.98 -7.01
C HIS A 141 -8.86 7.30 -5.88
N THR A 142 -8.36 7.32 -4.66
CA THR A 142 -9.14 7.62 -3.44
C THR A 142 -9.97 8.92 -3.57
N VAL A 143 -9.52 9.86 -4.39
CA VAL A 143 -10.20 11.13 -4.67
C VAL A 143 -11.57 10.91 -5.32
N TYR A 144 -11.72 9.94 -6.22
CA TYR A 144 -13.01 9.65 -6.87
C TYR A 144 -14.08 9.10 -5.92
N LEU A 145 -13.66 8.61 -4.74
CA LEU A 145 -14.61 8.17 -3.72
C LEU A 145 -15.47 9.34 -3.19
N ILE A 146 -14.95 10.56 -3.28
CA ILE A 146 -15.64 11.77 -2.87
C ILE A 146 -16.58 12.25 -3.98
N ASP A 147 -16.13 12.17 -5.25
CA ASP A 147 -16.86 12.73 -6.40
C ASP A 147 -18.02 11.82 -6.89
N GLU A 148 -17.78 10.48 -6.96
CA GLU A 148 -18.75 9.53 -7.52
C GLU A 148 -18.84 8.23 -6.68
N PRO A 149 -19.29 8.28 -5.43
CA PRO A 149 -19.23 7.13 -4.50
C PRO A 149 -20.05 5.91 -4.96
N LEU A 150 -21.23 6.13 -5.57
CA LEU A 150 -22.09 5.05 -6.06
C LEU A 150 -21.49 4.31 -7.25
N LYS A 151 -20.86 5.04 -8.17
CA LYS A 151 -20.20 4.45 -9.34
C LYS A 151 -19.00 3.60 -8.91
N ILE A 152 -18.24 4.06 -7.92
CA ILE A 152 -17.14 3.29 -7.35
C ILE A 152 -17.66 2.05 -6.64
N ALA A 153 -18.72 2.16 -5.84
CA ALA A 153 -19.31 1.00 -5.17
C ALA A 153 -19.76 -0.07 -6.16
N THR A 154 -20.42 0.31 -7.26
CA THR A 154 -20.84 -0.63 -8.31
C THR A 154 -19.65 -1.25 -9.05
N GLN A 155 -18.61 -0.48 -9.33
CA GLN A 155 -17.37 -0.99 -9.95
C GLN A 155 -16.64 -1.95 -9.02
N VAL A 156 -16.51 -1.63 -7.74
CA VAL A 156 -15.89 -2.52 -6.74
C VAL A 156 -16.70 -3.81 -6.59
N LEU A 157 -18.03 -3.74 -6.59
CA LEU A 157 -18.87 -4.95 -6.54
C LEU A 157 -18.72 -5.82 -7.79
N SER A 158 -18.57 -5.23 -8.98
CA SER A 158 -18.36 -5.97 -10.23
C SER A 158 -17.00 -6.69 -10.30
N VAL A 159 -16.06 -6.30 -9.44
CA VAL A 159 -14.70 -6.83 -9.40
C VAL A 159 -14.61 -8.17 -8.67
N PHE A 160 -15.59 -8.52 -7.83
CA PHE A 160 -15.57 -9.77 -7.08
C PHE A 160 -15.74 -10.99 -8.02
N ASN A 161 -14.63 -11.36 -8.67
CA ASN A 161 -14.51 -12.54 -9.51
C ASN A 161 -13.32 -13.40 -9.08
N ILE A 162 -13.22 -14.60 -9.63
CA ILE A 162 -12.16 -15.55 -9.27
C ILE A 162 -10.75 -14.98 -9.49
N LYS A 163 -10.54 -14.16 -10.52
CA LYS A 163 -9.22 -13.56 -10.82
C LYS A 163 -8.81 -12.56 -9.75
N THR A 164 -9.75 -11.73 -9.29
CA THR A 164 -9.53 -10.80 -8.18
C THR A 164 -9.18 -11.55 -6.89
N PHE A 165 -9.94 -12.61 -6.60
CA PHE A 165 -9.68 -13.43 -5.43
C PHE A 165 -8.28 -14.06 -5.47
N MET A 166 -7.88 -14.64 -6.62
CA MET A 166 -6.53 -15.17 -6.80
C MET A 166 -5.44 -14.11 -6.66
N PHE A 167 -5.67 -12.90 -7.20
CA PHE A 167 -4.73 -11.80 -7.04
C PHE A 167 -4.60 -11.38 -5.58
N VAL A 168 -5.71 -11.23 -4.86
CA VAL A 168 -5.70 -10.91 -3.42
C VAL A 168 -4.95 -11.98 -2.64
N LEU A 169 -5.15 -13.27 -2.92
CA LEU A 169 -4.41 -14.36 -2.30
C LEU A 169 -2.90 -14.28 -2.57
N LEU A 170 -2.50 -13.95 -3.81
CA LEU A 170 -1.08 -13.72 -4.14
C LEU A 170 -0.49 -12.55 -3.33
N MET A 171 -1.20 -11.44 -3.25
CA MET A 171 -0.75 -10.30 -2.45
C MET A 171 -0.71 -10.63 -0.95
N LEU A 172 -1.71 -11.38 -0.45
CA LEU A 172 -1.70 -11.86 0.94
C LEU A 172 -0.49 -12.72 1.25
N SER A 173 -0.06 -13.59 0.34
CA SER A 173 1.14 -14.41 0.55
C SER A 173 2.40 -13.57 0.68
N LEU A 174 2.55 -12.52 -0.13
CA LEU A 174 3.68 -11.58 -0.06
C LEU A 174 3.65 -10.75 1.23
N ILE A 175 2.46 -10.27 1.63
CA ILE A 175 2.28 -9.50 2.85
C ILE A 175 2.55 -10.38 4.09
N HIS A 176 2.10 -11.63 4.09
CA HIS A 176 2.33 -12.58 5.18
C HIS A 176 3.83 -12.86 5.41
N ILE A 177 4.63 -12.91 4.33
CA ILE A 177 6.09 -13.07 4.43
C ILE A 177 6.73 -11.87 5.16
N SER A 178 6.13 -10.68 5.03
CA SER A 178 6.62 -9.46 5.69
C SER A 178 6.09 -9.26 7.11
N GLU A 179 5.16 -10.11 7.59
CA GLU A 179 4.62 -10.04 8.95
C GLU A 179 5.67 -10.51 9.96
N PRO A 180 6.00 -9.69 10.98
CA PRO A 180 6.92 -10.13 12.04
C PRO A 180 6.25 -11.23 12.88
N THR A 181 6.92 -12.35 13.03
CA THR A 181 6.51 -13.50 13.86
C THR A 181 6.60 -13.20 15.35
#